data_1106ec9fdf98c48157ac532f8f4cb0ff
#
_entry.id   1106ec9fdf98c48157ac532f8f4cb0ff
#
_cell.length_a   1.000
_cell.length_b   1.000
_cell.length_c   1.000
_cell.angle_alpha   90.00
_cell.angle_beta   90.00
_cell.angle_gamma   90.00
#
_symmetry.space_group_name_H-M   'P 1'
#
loop_
_entity.id
_entity.type
_entity.pdbx_description
1 polymer ?
#
loop_
_entity_poly.entity_id
_entity_poly.type
_entity_poly.pdbx_seq_one_letter_code
_entity_poly.pdbx_strand_id
1 'polypeptide(L)'
;MPPPSALVAEDLVLAYGRRLALAPSTFAVPQATSVALIGPNGSGKSTLLRAIAGLLAPRSGRLDVPARQTRAGVALVLQTTDVDRSLPITVRETVTMARYASRGPVRRLDPTDRAAVDRALERLAIADLAGRQLHELSGGQRQRVLVAQGLAQASDLLLLDEPVTALDVVSRRLILDAVAAEREAGRTVVLSTHDLGDARQADLVMLLANRLIACGPPDAVLSDRNLAAAYGGRLLMLPEGAVIIDDPHHDDHVEAAFRLGP
;
A
#
# COMPACT_ATOMS: atom_id res chain seq x y z
N MET A 1 13.34 -20.47 -17.52
CA MET A 1 13.10 -20.50 -16.06
C MET A 1 12.03 -19.46 -15.76
N PRO A 2 11.06 -19.76 -14.91
CA PRO A 2 10.14 -18.71 -14.44
C PRO A 2 10.96 -17.60 -13.78
N PRO A 3 10.50 -16.33 -13.86
CA PRO A 3 11.17 -15.23 -13.17
C PRO A 3 11.24 -15.49 -11.66
N PRO A 4 12.29 -15.03 -10.97
CA PRO A 4 12.39 -15.18 -9.53
C PRO A 4 11.20 -14.50 -8.85
N SER A 5 10.66 -15.16 -7.82
CA SER A 5 9.51 -14.65 -7.07
C SER A 5 9.95 -13.69 -5.96
N ALA A 6 9.23 -12.58 -5.82
CA ALA A 6 9.35 -11.67 -4.68
C ALA A 6 8.59 -12.20 -3.46
N LEU A 7 7.47 -12.90 -3.70
CA LEU A 7 6.62 -13.49 -2.68
C LEU A 7 6.13 -14.86 -3.15
N VAL A 8 6.11 -15.84 -2.24
CA VAL A 8 5.44 -17.12 -2.44
C VAL A 8 4.66 -17.47 -1.18
N ALA A 9 3.38 -17.75 -1.33
CA ALA A 9 2.51 -18.22 -0.26
C ALA A 9 1.88 -19.56 -0.65
N GLU A 10 1.92 -20.52 0.28
CA GLU A 10 1.36 -21.86 0.14
C GLU A 10 0.43 -22.11 1.32
N ASP A 11 -0.87 -22.28 1.05
CA ASP A 11 -1.93 -22.49 2.03
C ASP A 11 -1.85 -21.53 3.23
N LEU A 12 -1.46 -20.27 2.94
CA LEU A 12 -1.23 -19.25 3.94
C LEU A 12 -2.50 -18.92 4.72
N VAL A 13 -2.44 -19.05 6.03
CA VAL A 13 -3.51 -18.65 6.96
C VAL A 13 -2.99 -17.57 7.90
N LEU A 14 -3.71 -16.42 7.96
CA LEU A 14 -3.40 -15.33 8.88
C LEU A 14 -4.53 -15.13 9.88
N ALA A 15 -4.18 -14.90 11.15
CA ALA A 15 -5.16 -14.70 12.21
C ALA A 15 -4.59 -13.82 13.34
N TYR A 16 -5.46 -13.10 14.03
CA TYR A 16 -5.20 -12.46 15.32
C TYR A 16 -5.91 -13.27 16.42
N GLY A 17 -5.14 -14.02 17.19
CA GLY A 17 -5.70 -14.95 18.16
C GLY A 17 -6.68 -15.94 17.51
N ARG A 18 -7.98 -15.86 17.89
CA ARG A 18 -9.03 -16.71 17.31
C ARG A 18 -9.67 -16.16 16.04
N ARG A 19 -9.49 -14.87 15.75
CA ARG A 19 -10.11 -14.20 14.61
C ARG A 19 -9.30 -14.47 13.34
N LEU A 20 -9.90 -15.20 12.42
CA LEU A 20 -9.34 -15.45 11.10
C LEU A 20 -9.36 -14.14 10.27
N ALA A 21 -8.22 -13.74 9.73
CA ALA A 21 -8.09 -12.58 8.86
C ALA A 21 -7.92 -12.96 7.39
N LEU A 22 -7.21 -14.07 7.13
CA LEU A 22 -7.05 -14.64 5.79
C LEU A 22 -7.15 -16.17 5.90
N ALA A 23 -8.13 -16.77 5.22
CA ALA A 23 -8.29 -18.20 5.05
C ALA A 23 -7.21 -18.76 4.10
N PRO A 24 -7.01 -20.10 4.03
CA PRO A 24 -5.96 -20.69 3.22
C PRO A 24 -5.90 -20.09 1.82
N SER A 25 -4.73 -19.53 1.47
CA SER A 25 -4.52 -18.81 0.22
C SER A 25 -3.14 -19.15 -0.34
N THR A 26 -3.08 -19.47 -1.63
CA THR A 26 -1.86 -19.80 -2.35
C THR A 26 -1.66 -18.83 -3.50
N PHE A 27 -0.49 -18.20 -3.59
CA PHE A 27 -0.14 -17.26 -4.65
C PHE A 27 1.38 -17.07 -4.78
N ALA A 28 1.81 -16.55 -5.91
CA ALA A 28 3.19 -16.11 -6.14
C ALA A 28 3.18 -14.75 -6.85
N VAL A 29 4.12 -13.88 -6.46
CA VAL A 29 4.34 -12.58 -7.08
C VAL A 29 5.76 -12.55 -7.64
N PRO A 30 5.96 -12.29 -8.94
CA PRO A 30 7.28 -12.12 -9.54
C PRO A 30 8.00 -10.88 -8.99
N GLN A 31 9.32 -10.86 -9.10
CA GLN A 31 10.11 -9.65 -8.84
C GLN A 31 9.82 -8.56 -9.88
N ALA A 32 10.16 -7.32 -9.55
CA ALA A 32 9.99 -6.15 -10.41
C ALA A 32 8.54 -5.96 -10.91
N THR A 33 7.56 -6.25 -10.06
CA THR A 33 6.14 -6.23 -10.37
C THR A 33 5.42 -5.25 -9.45
N SER A 34 4.49 -4.46 -9.99
CA SER A 34 3.52 -3.70 -9.22
C SER A 34 2.28 -4.55 -8.96
N VAL A 35 1.86 -4.65 -7.70
CA VAL A 35 0.69 -5.44 -7.28
C VAL A 35 -0.32 -4.54 -6.60
N ALA A 36 -1.54 -4.51 -7.11
CA ALA A 36 -2.68 -3.90 -6.41
C ALA A 36 -3.41 -4.94 -5.56
N LEU A 37 -3.48 -4.70 -4.28
CA LEU A 37 -4.20 -5.53 -3.31
C LEU A 37 -5.56 -4.90 -3.04
N ILE A 38 -6.64 -5.50 -3.53
CA ILE A 38 -7.99 -4.96 -3.46
C ILE A 38 -8.94 -5.88 -2.69
N GLY A 39 -10.05 -5.34 -2.24
CA GLY A 39 -11.09 -6.05 -1.51
C GLY A 39 -11.79 -5.16 -0.49
N PRO A 40 -12.95 -5.57 0.04
CA PRO A 40 -13.73 -4.79 0.99
C PRO A 40 -12.96 -4.53 2.29
N ASN A 41 -13.48 -3.60 3.10
CA ASN A 41 -12.94 -3.35 4.44
C ASN A 41 -12.99 -4.62 5.29
N GLY A 42 -11.90 -4.90 6.00
CA GLY A 42 -11.76 -6.13 6.78
C GLY A 42 -11.43 -7.40 5.98
N SER A 43 -11.21 -7.32 4.66
CA SER A 43 -10.88 -8.48 3.81
C SER A 43 -9.50 -9.11 4.04
N GLY A 44 -8.65 -8.48 4.86
CA GLY A 44 -7.32 -8.99 5.21
C GLY A 44 -6.15 -8.29 4.50
N LYS A 45 -6.37 -7.20 3.73
CA LYS A 45 -5.31 -6.46 3.00
C LYS A 45 -4.15 -6.03 3.92
N SER A 46 -4.43 -5.20 4.91
CA SER A 46 -3.41 -4.72 5.86
C SER A 46 -2.78 -5.86 6.67
N THR A 47 -3.54 -6.92 6.95
CA THR A 47 -3.03 -8.12 7.63
C THR A 47 -2.02 -8.85 6.76
N LEU A 48 -2.30 -8.99 5.46
CA LEU A 48 -1.38 -9.59 4.51
C LEU A 48 -0.11 -8.74 4.35
N LEU A 49 -0.24 -7.41 4.23
CA LEU A 49 0.92 -6.51 4.17
C LEU A 49 1.81 -6.63 5.42
N ARG A 50 1.21 -6.68 6.62
CA ARG A 50 1.95 -6.91 7.87
C ARG A 50 2.62 -8.29 7.90
N ALA A 51 1.94 -9.31 7.40
CA ALA A 51 2.52 -10.65 7.28
C ALA A 51 3.70 -10.64 6.30
N ILE A 52 3.59 -10.01 5.13
CA ILE A 52 4.67 -9.84 4.16
C ILE A 52 5.84 -9.03 4.76
N ALA A 53 5.59 -8.02 5.58
CA ALA A 53 6.62 -7.25 6.28
C ALA A 53 7.30 -8.02 7.43
N GLY A 54 6.80 -9.19 7.83
CA GLY A 54 7.32 -9.97 8.95
C GLY A 54 6.81 -9.53 10.33
N LEU A 55 5.81 -8.64 10.37
CA LEU A 55 5.20 -8.13 11.61
C LEU A 55 4.09 -9.06 12.15
N LEU A 56 3.65 -10.02 11.35
CA LEU A 56 2.67 -11.03 11.73
C LEU A 56 3.14 -12.39 11.21
N ALA A 57 3.28 -13.36 12.10
CA ALA A 57 3.60 -14.73 11.72
C ALA A 57 2.36 -15.43 11.15
N PRO A 58 2.49 -16.28 10.11
CA PRO A 58 1.43 -17.16 9.67
C PRO A 58 0.94 -18.05 10.81
N ARG A 59 -0.39 -18.25 10.88
CA ARG A 59 -1.00 -19.26 11.78
C ARG A 59 -0.72 -20.68 11.27
N SER A 60 -0.78 -20.86 9.94
CA SER A 60 -0.42 -22.11 9.24
C SER A 60 -0.07 -21.78 7.78
N GLY A 61 0.43 -22.77 7.05
CA GLY A 61 0.94 -22.58 5.69
C GLY A 61 2.34 -21.94 5.69
N ARG A 62 2.76 -21.50 4.52
CA ARG A 62 4.09 -20.92 4.31
C ARG A 62 3.99 -19.56 3.63
N LEU A 63 4.82 -18.61 4.05
CA LEU A 63 5.03 -17.33 3.36
C LEU A 63 6.53 -17.10 3.23
N ASP A 64 7.03 -17.22 2.01
CA ASP A 64 8.42 -16.93 1.66
C ASP A 64 8.54 -15.54 1.06
N VAL A 65 9.43 -14.74 1.64
CA VAL A 65 9.70 -13.35 1.23
C VAL A 65 11.22 -13.16 1.23
N PRO A 66 11.91 -13.44 0.10
CA PRO A 66 13.37 -13.36 0.03
C PRO A 66 13.94 -12.01 0.47
N ALA A 67 13.25 -10.91 0.18
CA ALA A 67 13.65 -9.56 0.60
C ALA A 67 13.86 -9.41 2.12
N ARG A 68 13.23 -10.24 2.98
CA ARG A 68 13.46 -10.22 4.43
C ARG A 68 14.84 -10.70 4.86
N GLN A 69 15.54 -11.43 3.99
CA GLN A 69 16.88 -11.92 4.27
C GLN A 69 17.93 -10.82 4.12
N THR A 70 17.60 -9.74 3.43
CA THR A 70 18.45 -8.57 3.27
C THR A 70 18.08 -7.51 4.30
N ARG A 71 19.09 -6.79 4.79
CA ARG A 71 18.87 -5.70 5.74
C ARG A 71 18.11 -4.58 5.02
N ALA A 72 16.98 -4.13 5.59
CA ALA A 72 16.10 -3.14 4.99
C ALA A 72 15.50 -3.56 3.62
N GLY A 73 15.48 -4.85 3.29
CA GLY A 73 14.94 -5.34 2.02
C GLY A 73 13.43 -5.16 1.88
N VAL A 74 12.71 -4.92 2.98
CA VAL A 74 11.26 -4.64 2.99
C VAL A 74 11.00 -3.29 3.65
N ALA A 75 10.29 -2.39 2.96
CA ALA A 75 9.72 -1.16 3.51
C ALA A 75 8.20 -1.30 3.62
N LEU A 76 7.62 -0.84 4.73
CA LEU A 76 6.17 -0.80 4.94
C LEU A 76 5.74 0.61 5.34
N VAL A 77 4.83 1.18 4.54
CA VAL A 77 4.13 2.43 4.83
C VAL A 77 2.69 2.11 5.21
N LEU A 78 2.31 2.46 6.44
CA LEU A 78 0.97 2.24 6.97
C LEU A 78 0.03 3.39 6.62
N GLN A 79 -1.27 3.14 6.67
CA GLN A 79 -2.34 4.11 6.40
C GLN A 79 -2.40 5.26 7.43
N THR A 80 -1.84 5.09 8.63
CA THR A 80 -1.95 6.05 9.72
C THR A 80 -1.19 7.34 9.42
N THR A 81 -1.92 8.47 9.40
CA THR A 81 -1.36 9.82 9.26
C THR A 81 -1.40 10.61 10.59
N ASP A 82 -1.85 9.97 11.66
CA ASP A 82 -1.86 10.60 12.98
C ASP A 82 -0.43 10.76 13.49
N VAL A 83 -0.07 12.00 13.78
CA VAL A 83 1.23 12.38 14.32
C VAL A 83 1.03 12.97 15.69
N ASP A 84 1.76 12.45 16.66
CA ASP A 84 1.80 13.05 17.98
C ASP A 84 2.40 14.47 17.87
N ARG A 85 1.58 15.47 18.19
CA ARG A 85 1.96 16.88 18.13
C ARG A 85 3.07 17.26 19.11
N SER A 86 3.32 16.42 20.10
CA SER A 86 4.40 16.62 21.06
C SER A 86 5.77 16.22 20.51
N LEU A 87 5.81 15.49 19.40
CA LEU A 87 7.05 15.04 18.77
C LEU A 87 7.59 16.12 17.81
N PRO A 88 8.64 16.86 18.17
CA PRO A 88 9.23 17.89 17.32
C PRO A 88 10.15 17.23 16.26
N ILE A 89 9.54 16.67 15.20
CA ILE A 89 10.28 16.04 14.10
C ILE A 89 9.97 16.73 12.78
N THR A 90 11.01 17.08 12.03
CA THR A 90 10.88 17.69 10.71
C THR A 90 10.61 16.66 9.63
N VAL A 91 10.12 17.11 8.47
CA VAL A 91 9.94 16.30 7.26
C VAL A 91 11.24 15.60 6.88
N ARG A 92 12.35 16.33 6.83
CA ARG A 92 13.66 15.76 6.47
C ARG A 92 14.12 14.69 7.46
N GLU A 93 13.96 14.93 8.75
CA GLU A 93 14.31 13.95 9.77
C GLU A 93 13.48 12.68 9.63
N THR A 94 12.15 12.82 9.41
CA THR A 94 11.25 11.69 9.20
C THR A 94 11.71 10.82 8.03
N VAL A 95 11.99 11.43 6.86
CA VAL A 95 12.45 10.68 5.68
C VAL A 95 13.84 10.08 5.92
N THR A 96 14.71 10.80 6.64
CA THR A 96 16.07 10.35 6.97
C THR A 96 16.06 9.10 7.86
N MET A 97 15.06 8.93 8.74
CA MET A 97 14.95 7.75 9.60
C MET A 97 14.95 6.43 8.83
N ALA A 98 14.42 6.41 7.61
CA ALA A 98 14.43 5.23 6.76
C ALA A 98 15.84 4.69 6.45
N ARG A 99 16.85 5.57 6.42
CA ARG A 99 18.23 5.17 6.13
C ARG A 99 18.89 4.39 7.25
N TYR A 100 18.41 4.57 8.49
CA TYR A 100 18.91 3.78 9.63
C TYR A 100 18.47 2.32 9.57
N ALA A 101 17.41 1.99 8.84
CA ALA A 101 17.01 0.60 8.62
C ALA A 101 18.13 -0.20 7.92
N SER A 102 18.80 0.41 6.93
CA SER A 102 19.91 -0.22 6.19
C SER A 102 21.27 -0.08 6.89
N ARG A 103 21.53 1.07 7.54
CA ARG A 103 22.83 1.40 8.13
C ARG A 103 22.97 0.98 9.60
N GLY A 104 21.84 0.91 10.33
CA GLY A 104 21.82 0.75 11.79
C GLY A 104 21.86 2.09 12.53
N PRO A 105 21.43 2.11 13.80
CA PRO A 105 21.16 3.34 14.55
C PRO A 105 22.41 4.15 14.91
N VAL A 106 23.59 3.56 14.86
CA VAL A 106 24.84 4.19 15.33
C VAL A 106 25.72 4.70 14.19
N ARG A 107 25.48 4.27 12.95
CA ARG A 107 26.31 4.68 11.81
C ARG A 107 25.92 6.06 11.32
N ARG A 108 26.92 6.89 11.04
CA ARG A 108 26.70 8.18 10.38
C ARG A 108 26.22 7.96 8.95
N LEU A 109 25.25 8.79 8.53
CA LEU A 109 24.76 8.79 7.16
C LEU A 109 25.82 9.38 6.23
N ASP A 110 26.06 8.70 5.14
CA ASP A 110 27.00 9.13 4.10
C ASP A 110 26.32 9.99 3.01
N PRO A 111 27.08 10.51 2.03
CA PRO A 111 26.51 11.28 0.94
C PRO A 111 25.46 10.52 0.12
N THR A 112 25.56 9.19 -0.02
CA THR A 112 24.59 8.39 -0.77
C THR A 112 23.26 8.30 -0.05
N ASP A 113 23.27 8.25 1.29
CA ASP A 113 22.08 8.28 2.11
C ASP A 113 21.34 9.62 2.00
N ARG A 114 22.12 10.72 2.06
CA ARG A 114 21.55 12.07 1.90
C ARG A 114 20.93 12.24 0.52
N ALA A 115 21.61 11.82 -0.53
CA ALA A 115 21.07 11.84 -1.89
C ALA A 115 19.80 10.97 -2.05
N ALA A 116 19.68 9.86 -1.33
CA ALA A 116 18.45 9.06 -1.33
C ALA A 116 17.28 9.80 -0.67
N VAL A 117 17.54 10.51 0.43
CA VAL A 117 16.55 11.36 1.10
C VAL A 117 16.12 12.53 0.18
N ASP A 118 17.08 13.23 -0.41
CA ASP A 118 16.79 14.37 -1.29
C ASP A 118 15.96 13.93 -2.50
N ARG A 119 16.33 12.83 -3.17
CA ARG A 119 15.53 12.26 -4.28
C ARG A 119 14.11 11.88 -3.86
N ALA A 120 13.92 11.33 -2.67
CA ALA A 120 12.60 10.97 -2.18
C ALA A 120 11.73 12.22 -1.92
N LEU A 121 12.31 13.27 -1.34
CA LEU A 121 11.65 14.56 -1.10
C LEU A 121 11.26 15.24 -2.42
N GLU A 122 12.15 15.25 -3.40
CA GLU A 122 11.91 15.82 -4.73
C GLU A 122 10.81 15.06 -5.48
N ARG A 123 10.87 13.71 -5.48
CA ARG A 123 9.91 12.86 -6.17
C ARG A 123 8.48 13.05 -5.67
N LEU A 124 8.31 13.32 -4.40
CA LEU A 124 7.00 13.58 -3.79
C LEU A 124 6.65 15.09 -3.71
N ALA A 125 7.45 15.97 -4.34
CA ALA A 125 7.26 17.42 -4.34
C ALA A 125 7.04 18.00 -2.92
N ILE A 126 7.94 17.64 -1.99
CA ILE A 126 7.96 18.10 -0.60
C ILE A 126 9.34 18.60 -0.14
N ALA A 127 10.25 18.87 -1.09
CA ALA A 127 11.59 19.35 -0.76
C ALA A 127 11.56 20.76 -0.11
N ASP A 128 10.62 21.61 -0.50
CA ASP A 128 10.34 22.92 0.09
C ASP A 128 9.82 22.85 1.53
N LEU A 129 9.24 21.70 1.92
CA LEU A 129 8.70 21.45 3.25
C LEU A 129 9.73 20.80 4.19
N ALA A 130 10.95 20.50 3.73
CA ALA A 130 11.92 19.67 4.42
C ALA A 130 12.25 20.12 5.86
N GLY A 131 12.24 21.43 6.12
CA GLY A 131 12.46 22.03 7.44
C GLY A 131 11.22 22.19 8.31
N ARG A 132 10.01 21.95 7.77
CA ARG A 132 8.76 22.07 8.53
C ARG A 132 8.55 20.91 9.48
N GLN A 133 7.83 21.14 10.56
CA GLN A 133 7.43 20.09 11.49
C GLN A 133 6.33 19.24 10.88
N LEU A 134 6.39 17.92 11.13
CA LEU A 134 5.45 16.97 10.55
C LEU A 134 3.99 17.25 10.94
N HIS A 135 3.76 17.74 12.17
CA HIS A 135 2.43 18.07 12.67
C HIS A 135 1.80 19.33 12.04
N GLU A 136 2.62 20.20 11.40
CA GLU A 136 2.16 21.42 10.70
C GLU A 136 1.59 21.12 9.30
N LEU A 137 1.79 19.90 8.79
CA LEU A 137 1.43 19.53 7.42
C LEU A 137 -0.06 19.17 7.32
N SER A 138 -0.63 19.37 6.12
CA SER A 138 -1.92 18.80 5.76
C SER A 138 -1.86 17.25 5.70
N GLY A 139 -3.01 16.58 5.75
CA GLY A 139 -3.08 15.12 5.63
C GLY A 139 -2.37 14.60 4.38
N GLY A 140 -2.63 15.20 3.21
CA GLY A 140 -2.00 14.82 1.96
C GLY A 140 -0.49 15.08 1.93
N GLN A 141 -0.03 16.18 2.52
CA GLN A 141 1.41 16.44 2.67
C GLN A 141 2.08 15.40 3.58
N ARG A 142 1.46 15.07 4.73
CA ARG A 142 1.96 14.03 5.63
C ARG A 142 2.03 12.67 4.94
N GLN A 143 1.01 12.31 4.19
CA GLN A 143 1.00 11.04 3.45
C GLN A 143 2.16 10.98 2.44
N ARG A 144 2.43 12.07 1.71
CA ARG A 144 3.59 12.18 0.81
C ARG A 144 4.91 12.03 1.57
N VAL A 145 5.04 12.55 2.78
CA VAL A 145 6.23 12.38 3.64
C VAL A 145 6.40 10.90 4.03
N LEU A 146 5.34 10.21 4.44
CA LEU A 146 5.43 8.79 4.80
C LEU A 146 5.79 7.90 3.60
N VAL A 147 5.23 8.19 2.41
CA VAL A 147 5.64 7.51 1.19
C VAL A 147 7.09 7.82 0.84
N ALA A 148 7.53 9.09 0.94
CA ALA A 148 8.93 9.48 0.73
C ALA A 148 9.88 8.75 1.70
N GLN A 149 9.47 8.53 2.96
CA GLN A 149 10.21 7.72 3.92
C GLN A 149 10.36 6.27 3.42
N GLY A 150 9.28 5.65 2.93
CA GLY A 150 9.35 4.31 2.34
C GLY A 150 10.30 4.23 1.13
N LEU A 151 10.22 5.21 0.22
CA LEU A 151 11.08 5.31 -0.96
C LEU A 151 12.56 5.51 -0.56
N ALA A 152 12.84 6.37 0.43
CA ALA A 152 14.19 6.63 0.89
C ALA A 152 14.87 5.40 1.49
N GLN A 153 14.12 4.41 1.97
CA GLN A 153 14.68 3.13 2.44
C GLN A 153 15.39 2.39 1.31
N ALA A 154 14.94 2.56 0.05
CA ALA A 154 15.48 1.91 -1.14
C ALA A 154 15.46 0.36 -1.03
N SER A 155 14.35 -0.18 -0.55
CA SER A 155 14.13 -1.62 -0.33
C SER A 155 13.83 -2.35 -1.65
N ASP A 156 14.07 -3.67 -1.68
CA ASP A 156 13.71 -4.53 -2.81
C ASP A 156 12.19 -4.73 -2.93
N LEU A 157 11.48 -4.62 -1.79
CA LEU A 157 10.04 -4.76 -1.67
C LEU A 157 9.45 -3.56 -0.90
N LEU A 158 8.61 -2.78 -1.57
CA LEU A 158 7.87 -1.66 -0.99
C LEU A 158 6.41 -2.06 -0.79
N LEU A 159 5.92 -1.93 0.43
CA LEU A 159 4.55 -2.21 0.84
C LEU A 159 3.86 -0.91 1.24
N LEU A 160 2.70 -0.62 0.64
CA LEU A 160 1.95 0.61 0.86
C LEU A 160 0.51 0.25 1.24
N ASP A 161 0.09 0.60 2.46
CA ASP A 161 -1.26 0.35 2.94
C ASP A 161 -2.13 1.60 2.72
N GLU A 162 -3.01 1.55 1.73
CA GLU A 162 -3.91 2.64 1.29
C GLU A 162 -3.22 4.01 1.13
N PRO A 163 -2.13 4.10 0.35
CA PRO A 163 -1.29 5.29 0.30
C PRO A 163 -1.96 6.50 -0.35
N VAL A 164 -3.07 6.32 -1.05
CA VAL A 164 -3.76 7.38 -1.84
C VAL A 164 -5.19 7.67 -1.37
N THR A 165 -5.65 7.03 -0.30
CA THR A 165 -7.01 7.20 0.24
C THR A 165 -7.22 8.61 0.76
N ALA A 166 -8.36 9.23 0.39
CA ALA A 166 -8.77 10.58 0.82
C ALA A 166 -7.77 11.70 0.44
N LEU A 167 -6.95 11.51 -0.59
CA LEU A 167 -6.02 12.51 -1.07
C LEU A 167 -6.60 13.34 -2.23
N ASP A 168 -6.09 14.58 -2.35
CA ASP A 168 -6.30 15.40 -3.53
C ASP A 168 -5.65 14.76 -4.78
N VAL A 169 -6.12 15.16 -5.96
CA VAL A 169 -5.68 14.60 -7.26
C VAL A 169 -4.17 14.72 -7.46
N VAL A 170 -3.55 15.83 -7.01
CA VAL A 170 -2.13 16.07 -7.18
C VAL A 170 -1.30 15.14 -6.31
N SER A 171 -1.64 15.04 -5.01
CA SER A 171 -0.96 14.15 -4.07
C SER A 171 -1.08 12.68 -4.49
N ARG A 172 -2.29 12.26 -4.93
CA ARG A 172 -2.54 10.91 -5.46
C ARG A 172 -1.63 10.62 -6.67
N ARG A 173 -1.58 11.54 -7.64
CA ARG A 173 -0.77 11.39 -8.86
C ARG A 173 0.71 11.21 -8.54
N LEU A 174 1.26 12.08 -7.67
CA LEU A 174 2.66 12.02 -7.27
C LEU A 174 3.03 10.68 -6.63
N ILE A 175 2.14 10.10 -5.80
CA ILE A 175 2.37 8.80 -5.16
C ILE A 175 2.33 7.67 -6.20
N LEU A 176 1.35 7.66 -7.11
CA LEU A 176 1.25 6.62 -8.14
C LEU A 176 2.42 6.68 -9.13
N ASP A 177 2.84 7.87 -9.54
CA ASP A 177 4.01 8.07 -10.40
C ASP A 177 5.29 7.57 -9.69
N ALA A 178 5.41 7.78 -8.37
CA ALA A 178 6.52 7.26 -7.58
C ALA A 178 6.51 5.72 -7.51
N VAL A 179 5.34 5.10 -7.37
CA VAL A 179 5.16 3.63 -7.40
C VAL A 179 5.60 3.06 -8.75
N ALA A 180 5.17 3.69 -9.86
CA ALA A 180 5.56 3.28 -11.21
C ALA A 180 7.08 3.36 -11.39
N ALA A 181 7.71 4.43 -10.94
CA ALA A 181 9.16 4.60 -11.02
C ALA A 181 9.95 3.58 -10.17
N GLU A 182 9.43 3.15 -9.01
CA GLU A 182 10.06 2.08 -8.23
C GLU A 182 10.02 0.74 -8.99
N ARG A 183 8.88 0.42 -9.61
CA ARG A 183 8.73 -0.77 -10.46
C ARG A 183 9.69 -0.73 -11.65
N GLU A 184 9.81 0.41 -12.35
CA GLU A 184 10.74 0.62 -13.47
C GLU A 184 12.21 0.48 -13.03
N ALA A 185 12.53 0.82 -11.78
CA ALA A 185 13.83 0.61 -11.17
C ALA A 185 14.09 -0.86 -10.77
N GLY A 186 13.18 -1.79 -11.11
CA GLY A 186 13.33 -3.22 -10.84
C GLY A 186 12.90 -3.65 -9.44
N ARG A 187 12.20 -2.79 -8.68
CA ARG A 187 11.69 -3.12 -7.35
C ARG A 187 10.28 -3.68 -7.43
N THR A 188 9.92 -4.48 -6.45
CA THR A 188 8.54 -4.97 -6.32
C THR A 188 7.76 -4.04 -5.40
N VAL A 189 6.56 -3.63 -5.83
CA VAL A 189 5.68 -2.77 -5.04
C VAL A 189 4.34 -3.47 -4.84
N VAL A 190 3.87 -3.56 -3.59
CA VAL A 190 2.52 -4.02 -3.26
C VAL A 190 1.78 -2.87 -2.60
N LEU A 191 0.72 -2.38 -3.23
CA LEU A 191 -0.12 -1.33 -2.68
C LEU A 191 -1.55 -1.84 -2.44
N SER A 192 -2.13 -1.56 -1.28
CA SER A 192 -3.55 -1.76 -1.07
C SER A 192 -4.33 -0.53 -1.55
N THR A 193 -5.46 -0.78 -2.18
CA THR A 193 -6.38 0.27 -2.64
C THR A 193 -7.81 -0.26 -2.68
N HIS A 194 -8.79 0.63 -2.59
CA HIS A 194 -10.18 0.35 -2.88
C HIS A 194 -10.62 0.88 -4.26
N ASP A 195 -9.74 1.61 -4.95
CA ASP A 195 -10.00 2.19 -6.27
C ASP A 195 -9.65 1.19 -7.37
N LEU A 196 -10.64 0.83 -8.20
CA LEU A 196 -10.44 -0.11 -9.31
C LEU A 196 -9.62 0.52 -10.45
N GLY A 197 -9.66 1.85 -10.59
CA GLY A 197 -8.84 2.57 -11.58
C GLY A 197 -7.35 2.46 -11.26
N ASP A 198 -6.97 2.59 -9.98
CA ASP A 198 -5.59 2.35 -9.55
C ASP A 198 -5.18 0.89 -9.75
N ALA A 199 -6.09 -0.03 -9.40
CA ALA A 199 -5.82 -1.46 -9.56
C ALA A 199 -5.58 -1.86 -11.03
N ARG A 200 -6.25 -1.21 -11.98
CA ARG A 200 -6.05 -1.44 -13.42
C ARG A 200 -4.67 -1.02 -13.93
N GLN A 201 -3.96 -0.15 -13.22
CA GLN A 201 -2.63 0.31 -13.60
C GLN A 201 -1.51 -0.60 -13.10
N ALA A 202 -1.81 -1.54 -12.21
CA ALA A 202 -0.83 -2.50 -11.70
C ALA A 202 -0.58 -3.64 -12.71
N ASP A 203 0.60 -4.27 -12.62
CA ASP A 203 0.91 -5.47 -13.41
C ASP A 203 0.08 -6.68 -12.96
N LEU A 204 -0.17 -6.78 -11.65
CA LEU A 204 -0.98 -7.83 -11.04
C LEU A 204 -2.01 -7.23 -10.07
N VAL A 205 -3.15 -7.89 -9.98
CA VAL A 205 -4.17 -7.62 -8.97
C VAL A 205 -4.35 -8.86 -8.10
N MET A 206 -4.44 -8.64 -6.79
CA MET A 206 -4.84 -9.65 -5.82
C MET A 206 -6.16 -9.21 -5.18
N LEU A 207 -7.23 -9.94 -5.44
CA LEU A 207 -8.56 -9.68 -4.90
C LEU A 207 -8.80 -10.53 -3.66
N LEU A 208 -9.03 -9.87 -2.53
CA LEU A 208 -9.24 -10.51 -1.22
C LEU A 208 -10.68 -10.32 -0.70
N ALA A 209 -11.22 -11.39 -0.09
CA ALA A 209 -12.42 -11.36 0.75
C ALA A 209 -12.25 -12.37 1.90
N ASN A 210 -11.42 -12.07 2.90
CA ASN A 210 -10.93 -12.96 3.94
C ASN A 210 -10.27 -14.26 3.42
N ARG A 211 -10.09 -14.36 2.12
CA ARG A 211 -9.35 -15.36 1.36
C ARG A 211 -8.93 -14.73 0.03
N LEU A 212 -8.00 -15.34 -0.66
CA LEU A 212 -7.71 -14.98 -2.03
C LEU A 212 -8.87 -15.44 -2.94
N ILE A 213 -9.51 -14.50 -3.63
CA ILE A 213 -10.55 -14.77 -4.62
C ILE A 213 -9.91 -15.01 -6.00
N ALA A 214 -8.99 -14.12 -6.38
CA ALA A 214 -8.26 -14.21 -7.64
C ALA A 214 -6.92 -13.47 -7.54
N CYS A 215 -5.93 -13.93 -8.32
CA CYS A 215 -4.62 -13.28 -8.48
C CYS A 215 -4.20 -13.40 -9.95
N GLY A 216 -3.82 -12.30 -10.58
CA GLY A 216 -3.39 -12.28 -11.98
C GLY A 216 -3.45 -10.89 -12.60
N PRO A 217 -3.36 -10.79 -13.94
CA PRO A 217 -3.51 -9.53 -14.66
C PRO A 217 -4.84 -8.85 -14.35
N PRO A 218 -4.90 -7.49 -14.36
CA PRO A 218 -6.09 -6.73 -13.97
C PRO A 218 -7.38 -7.20 -14.67
N ASP A 219 -7.37 -7.36 -15.99
CA ASP A 219 -8.56 -7.74 -16.76
C ASP A 219 -9.11 -9.13 -16.40
N ALA A 220 -8.25 -10.05 -16.00
CA ALA A 220 -8.67 -11.39 -15.55
C ALA A 220 -9.26 -11.38 -14.15
N VAL A 221 -8.72 -10.53 -13.25
CA VAL A 221 -9.12 -10.47 -11.84
C VAL A 221 -10.33 -9.58 -11.64
N LEU A 222 -10.41 -8.43 -12.32
CA LEU A 222 -11.45 -7.41 -12.17
C LEU A 222 -12.73 -7.75 -12.98
N SER A 223 -13.02 -9.04 -13.14
CA SER A 223 -14.26 -9.49 -13.77
C SER A 223 -15.46 -9.35 -12.82
N ASP A 224 -16.66 -9.13 -13.39
CA ASP A 224 -17.92 -9.02 -12.63
C ASP A 224 -18.12 -10.19 -11.67
N ARG A 225 -17.79 -11.39 -12.11
CA ARG A 225 -17.89 -12.61 -11.30
C ARG A 225 -17.00 -12.54 -10.05
N ASN A 226 -15.75 -12.14 -10.20
CA ASN A 226 -14.81 -12.07 -9.10
C ASN A 226 -15.16 -10.92 -8.15
N LEU A 227 -15.53 -9.76 -8.70
CA LEU A 227 -15.98 -8.61 -7.92
C LEU A 227 -17.24 -8.94 -7.12
N ALA A 228 -18.24 -9.60 -7.75
CA ALA A 228 -19.43 -10.07 -7.03
C ALA A 228 -19.09 -11.07 -5.93
N ALA A 229 -18.11 -11.97 -6.15
CA ALA A 229 -17.67 -12.91 -5.14
C ALA A 229 -16.94 -12.24 -3.95
N ALA A 230 -16.26 -11.11 -4.19
CA ALA A 230 -15.52 -10.40 -3.15
C ALA A 230 -16.39 -9.42 -2.36
N TYR A 231 -17.25 -8.66 -3.06
CA TYR A 231 -18.02 -7.56 -2.48
C TYR A 231 -19.48 -7.92 -2.19
N GLY A 232 -19.97 -9.06 -2.74
CA GLY A 232 -21.36 -9.50 -2.57
C GLY A 232 -22.34 -8.52 -3.22
N GLY A 233 -23.50 -8.29 -2.58
CA GLY A 233 -24.52 -7.38 -3.06
C GLY A 233 -24.22 -5.87 -2.96
N ARG A 234 -22.99 -5.50 -2.60
CA ARG A 234 -22.54 -4.10 -2.46
C ARG A 234 -21.98 -3.50 -3.76
N LEU A 235 -22.09 -4.19 -4.87
CA LEU A 235 -21.69 -3.69 -6.19
C LEU A 235 -22.89 -3.09 -6.91
N LEU A 236 -22.80 -1.80 -7.24
CA LEU A 236 -23.71 -1.16 -8.18
C LEU A 236 -23.03 -1.10 -9.54
N MET A 237 -23.60 -1.80 -10.51
CA MET A 237 -23.20 -1.74 -11.91
C MET A 237 -23.95 -0.60 -12.59
N LEU A 238 -23.25 0.44 -13.03
CA LEU A 238 -23.84 1.49 -13.85
C LEU A 238 -23.86 1.06 -15.33
N PRO A 239 -24.85 1.54 -16.14
CA PRO A 239 -24.95 1.20 -17.56
C PRO A 239 -23.70 1.49 -18.39
N GLU A 240 -22.83 2.39 -17.92
CA GLU A 240 -21.58 2.79 -18.57
C GLU A 240 -20.37 1.97 -18.12
N GLY A 241 -20.56 0.87 -17.36
CA GLY A 241 -19.50 -0.01 -16.89
C GLY A 241 -18.72 0.49 -15.67
N ALA A 242 -19.15 1.59 -15.05
CA ALA A 242 -18.57 2.05 -13.77
C ALA A 242 -19.12 1.19 -12.63
N VAL A 243 -18.22 0.65 -11.81
CA VAL A 243 -18.57 -0.11 -10.61
C VAL A 243 -18.45 0.82 -9.41
N ILE A 244 -19.57 1.12 -8.75
CA ILE A 244 -19.57 1.85 -7.49
C ILE A 244 -19.59 0.82 -6.36
N ILE A 245 -18.58 0.87 -5.50
CA ILE A 245 -18.48 0.05 -4.29
C ILE A 245 -19.09 0.88 -3.17
N ASP A 246 -20.22 0.44 -2.65
CA ASP A 246 -20.86 1.06 -1.49
C ASP A 246 -20.02 0.74 -0.24
N ASP A 247 -19.39 1.78 0.36
CA ASP A 247 -18.68 1.66 1.62
C ASP A 247 -19.63 2.11 2.76
N PRO A 248 -19.97 1.23 3.72
CA PRO A 248 -20.94 1.54 4.78
C PRO A 248 -20.49 2.68 5.72
N HIS A 249 -19.30 3.25 5.56
CA HIS A 249 -18.82 4.40 6.35
C HIS A 249 -19.11 5.76 5.71
N HIS A 250 -19.81 5.83 4.55
CA HIS A 250 -20.20 7.09 3.90
C HIS A 250 -21.69 7.47 4.07
N ASP A 251 -22.47 6.76 4.88
CA ASP A 251 -23.92 6.98 5.02
C ASP A 251 -24.31 8.32 5.73
N ASP A 252 -23.38 9.10 6.27
CA ASP A 252 -23.73 10.35 6.99
C ASP A 252 -23.93 11.58 6.08
N HIS A 253 -23.71 11.50 4.75
CA HIS A 253 -23.79 12.68 3.88
C HIS A 253 -24.74 12.58 2.67
N VAL A 254 -25.41 11.48 2.43
CA VAL A 254 -26.28 11.32 1.24
C VAL A 254 -27.77 11.62 1.51
N GLU A 255 -28.24 11.63 2.75
CA GLU A 255 -29.66 11.98 3.05
C GLU A 255 -30.02 13.45 2.84
N ALA A 256 -29.07 14.35 2.66
CA ALA A 256 -29.34 15.79 2.48
C ALA A 256 -29.67 16.19 1.03
N ALA A 257 -29.44 15.35 0.03
CA ALA A 257 -29.57 15.73 -1.39
C ALA A 257 -30.90 15.33 -2.04
N PHE A 258 -31.78 14.56 -1.40
CA PHE A 258 -33.02 14.06 -1.99
C PHE A 258 -34.33 14.67 -1.44
N ARG A 259 -34.25 15.78 -0.73
CA ARG A 259 -35.45 16.55 -0.29
C ARG A 259 -35.47 17.93 -0.91
N LEU A 260 -35.64 18.06 -2.20
CA LEU A 260 -36.12 19.28 -2.87
C LEU A 260 -36.93 18.90 -4.10
N GLY A 261 -38.23 18.97 -3.95
CA GLY A 261 -39.19 19.16 -5.01
C GLY A 261 -40.59 18.75 -4.62
N PRO A 262 -41.54 19.62 -4.86
CA PRO A 262 -42.95 19.35 -4.82
C PRO A 262 -43.34 18.93 -6.04
#